data_be39c06bacad0f8801edfd32dee8f738
#
_entry.id   be39c06bacad0f8801edfd32dee8f738
#
_cell.length_a   1.000
_cell.length_b   1.000
_cell.length_c   1.000
_cell.angle_alpha   90.00
_cell.angle_beta   90.00
_cell.angle_gamma   90.00
#
_symmetry.space_group_name_H-M   'P 1'
#
loop_
_entity.id
_entity.type
_entity.pdbx_description
1 polymer ?
#
loop_
_entity_poly.entity_id
_entity_poly.type
_entity_poly.pdbx_seq_one_letter_code
_entity_poly.pdbx_strand_id
1 'polypeptide(L)'
;MKRLLLASIATLVSLTSLSAVAQFQKPEDAVKYRKAAFTVMSAHFGRIGAMASGRAPFDAAAAAANAEIVAAMSKLPYAGFVEGTSGTDKGTPKANVWTERAKFDEDAKKMQDEVAKLAVVAKGGNLDQVKAAFGNAAAACKSCHDHFRNP
;
A
#
# COMPACT_ATOMS: atom_id res chain seq x y z
N MET A 1 70.22 10.31 -16.03
CA MET A 1 69.41 9.29 -15.33
C MET A 1 68.41 10.04 -14.45
N LYS A 2 67.21 10.33 -14.99
CA LYS A 2 66.16 11.05 -14.29
C LYS A 2 65.18 10.02 -13.69
N ARG A 3 65.13 9.93 -12.34
CA ARG A 3 64.19 9.06 -11.62
C ARG A 3 62.84 9.79 -11.54
N LEU A 4 61.84 9.28 -12.25
CA LEU A 4 60.45 9.67 -12.14
C LEU A 4 59.84 9.04 -10.87
N LEU A 5 59.50 9.84 -9.87
CA LEU A 5 58.69 9.49 -8.72
C LEU A 5 57.22 9.56 -9.12
N LEU A 6 56.58 8.42 -9.30
CA LEU A 6 55.14 8.30 -9.44
C LEU A 6 54.48 8.39 -8.06
N ALA A 7 53.91 9.54 -7.75
CA ALA A 7 53.08 9.71 -6.55
C ALA A 7 51.68 9.12 -6.81
N SER A 8 51.37 7.96 -6.22
CA SER A 8 50.05 7.36 -6.22
C SER A 8 49.15 8.10 -5.23
N ILE A 9 48.21 8.90 -5.73
CA ILE A 9 47.18 9.53 -4.92
C ILE A 9 46.08 8.48 -4.72
N ALA A 10 46.04 7.85 -3.55
CA ALA A 10 44.97 6.98 -3.09
C ALA A 10 43.80 7.87 -2.67
N THR A 11 42.79 7.99 -3.54
CA THR A 11 41.53 8.72 -3.24
C THR A 11 40.72 7.83 -2.29
N LEU A 12 40.67 8.19 -1.01
CA LEU A 12 39.84 7.54 0.00
C LEU A 12 38.37 8.00 -0.25
N VAL A 13 37.59 7.15 -0.91
CA VAL A 13 36.14 7.36 -1.06
C VAL A 13 35.50 7.03 0.29
N SER A 14 35.23 8.06 1.09
CA SER A 14 34.44 7.94 2.31
C SER A 14 33.01 7.61 1.90
N LEU A 15 32.56 6.36 2.06
CA LEU A 15 31.13 6.00 2.02
C LEU A 15 30.46 6.66 3.21
N THR A 16 29.88 7.83 3.02
CA THR A 16 28.92 8.40 3.97
C THR A 16 27.68 7.53 3.93
N SER A 17 27.50 6.68 4.94
CA SER A 17 26.24 5.98 5.19
C SER A 17 25.17 7.04 5.39
N LEU A 18 24.35 7.32 4.35
CA LEU A 18 23.13 8.08 4.52
C LEU A 18 22.25 7.26 5.46
N SER A 19 22.21 7.66 6.73
CA SER A 19 21.19 7.16 7.66
C SER A 19 19.83 7.44 7.02
N ALA A 20 19.09 6.38 6.65
CA ALA A 20 17.72 6.53 6.21
C ALA A 20 16.97 7.24 7.35
N VAL A 21 16.65 8.52 7.15
CA VAL A 21 15.85 9.28 8.11
C VAL A 21 14.53 8.52 8.22
N ALA A 22 14.21 8.06 9.43
CA ALA A 22 12.95 7.37 9.68
C ALA A 22 11.82 8.30 9.22
N GLN A 23 10.97 7.83 8.33
CA GLN A 23 9.88 8.63 7.74
C GLN A 23 8.93 9.20 8.81
N PHE A 24 8.90 8.60 10.00
CA PHE A 24 8.09 9.03 11.14
C PHE A 24 9.00 9.22 12.35
N GLN A 25 8.82 10.35 13.05
CA GLN A 25 9.58 10.64 14.28
C GLN A 25 9.13 9.78 15.46
N LYS A 26 7.84 9.38 15.47
CA LYS A 26 7.23 8.58 16.54
C LYS A 26 6.40 7.44 15.95
N PRO A 27 6.35 6.27 16.60
CA PRO A 27 5.51 5.15 16.17
C PRO A 27 4.03 5.52 16.01
N GLU A 28 3.51 6.41 16.86
CA GLU A 28 2.12 6.87 16.83
C GLU A 28 1.79 7.63 15.54
N ASP A 29 2.75 8.38 14.99
CA ASP A 29 2.57 9.11 13.73
C ASP A 29 2.50 8.13 12.55
N ALA A 30 3.28 7.05 12.58
CA ALA A 30 3.17 5.96 11.61
C ALA A 30 1.80 5.27 11.67
N VAL A 31 1.29 5.01 12.88
CA VAL A 31 -0.06 4.44 13.08
C VAL A 31 -1.13 5.39 12.56
N LYS A 32 -1.04 6.68 12.86
CA LYS A 32 -1.96 7.70 12.34
C LYS A 32 -1.96 7.74 10.81
N TYR A 33 -0.78 7.76 10.21
CA TYR A 33 -0.60 7.81 8.77
C TYR A 33 -1.26 6.63 8.07
N ARG A 34 -0.94 5.38 8.49
CA ARG A 34 -1.53 4.19 7.85
C ARG A 34 -3.04 4.12 8.02
N LYS A 35 -3.57 4.50 9.21
CA LYS A 35 -5.02 4.54 9.46
C LYS A 35 -5.71 5.57 8.56
N ALA A 36 -5.15 6.78 8.41
CA ALA A 36 -5.69 7.81 7.54
C ALA A 36 -5.70 7.36 6.07
N ALA A 37 -4.61 6.78 5.59
CA ALA A 37 -4.52 6.26 4.22
C ALA A 37 -5.55 5.16 3.95
N PHE A 38 -5.70 4.19 4.85
CA PHE A 38 -6.74 3.15 4.74
C PHE A 38 -8.15 3.72 4.85
N THR A 39 -8.39 4.75 5.67
CA THR A 39 -9.71 5.40 5.79
C THR A 39 -10.13 6.03 4.46
N VAL A 40 -9.24 6.80 3.82
CA VAL A 40 -9.52 7.39 2.52
C VAL A 40 -9.73 6.29 1.47
N MET A 41 -8.83 5.31 1.40
CA MET A 41 -8.92 4.21 0.45
C MET A 41 -10.25 3.45 0.59
N SER A 42 -10.65 3.10 1.82
CA SER A 42 -11.89 2.34 2.08
C SER A 42 -13.14 3.14 1.77
N ALA A 43 -13.14 4.46 2.00
CA ALA A 43 -14.27 5.32 1.65
C ALA A 43 -14.54 5.33 0.13
N HIS A 44 -13.48 5.46 -0.66
CA HIS A 44 -13.59 5.43 -2.13
C HIS A 44 -13.91 4.02 -2.65
N PHE A 45 -13.31 2.98 -2.09
CA PHE A 45 -13.63 1.59 -2.43
C PHE A 45 -15.09 1.24 -2.11
N GLY A 46 -15.61 1.73 -0.97
CA GLY A 46 -17.01 1.55 -0.57
C GLY A 46 -18.01 2.16 -1.54
N ARG A 47 -17.69 3.31 -2.17
CA ARG A 47 -18.54 3.94 -3.21
C ARG A 47 -18.64 3.07 -4.45
N ILE A 48 -17.53 2.49 -4.90
CA ILE A 48 -17.53 1.52 -6.01
C ILE A 48 -18.36 0.30 -5.62
N GLY A 49 -18.18 -0.21 -4.40
CA GLY A 49 -18.94 -1.35 -3.88
C GLY A 49 -20.46 -1.09 -3.80
N ALA A 50 -20.87 0.13 -3.47
CA ALA A 50 -22.29 0.52 -3.50
C ALA A 50 -22.88 0.44 -4.91
N MET A 51 -22.16 0.92 -5.92
CA MET A 51 -22.57 0.83 -7.33
C MET A 51 -22.53 -0.63 -7.82
N ALA A 52 -21.45 -1.37 -7.52
CA ALA A 52 -21.30 -2.76 -7.92
C ALA A 52 -22.38 -3.69 -7.32
N SER A 53 -22.86 -3.40 -6.12
CA SER A 53 -23.93 -4.17 -5.45
C SER A 53 -25.35 -3.68 -5.76
N GLY A 54 -25.51 -2.64 -6.55
CA GLY A 54 -26.83 -2.04 -6.87
C GLY A 54 -27.45 -1.20 -5.74
N ARG A 55 -26.70 -0.92 -4.65
CA ARG A 55 -27.13 -0.04 -3.56
C ARG A 55 -27.10 1.45 -3.94
N ALA A 56 -26.38 1.78 -5.00
CA ALA A 56 -26.36 3.09 -5.63
C ALA A 56 -26.45 2.91 -7.15
N PRO A 57 -27.04 3.87 -7.89
CA PRO A 57 -27.01 3.86 -9.35
C PRO A 57 -25.56 3.81 -9.86
N PHE A 58 -25.34 3.08 -10.95
CA PHE A 58 -24.02 3.02 -11.56
C PHE A 58 -23.74 4.31 -12.34
N ASP A 59 -22.66 4.97 -11.98
CA ASP A 59 -22.08 6.10 -12.67
C ASP A 59 -20.65 5.73 -13.07
N ALA A 60 -20.41 5.58 -14.36
CA ALA A 60 -19.12 5.14 -14.90
C ALA A 60 -17.98 6.13 -14.59
N ALA A 61 -18.26 7.44 -14.67
CA ALA A 61 -17.27 8.47 -14.37
C ALA A 61 -16.88 8.47 -12.89
N ALA A 62 -17.88 8.37 -12.01
CA ALA A 62 -17.66 8.27 -10.58
C ALA A 62 -16.93 6.96 -10.21
N ALA A 63 -17.27 5.84 -10.84
CA ALA A 63 -16.58 4.57 -10.62
C ALA A 63 -15.09 4.67 -11.00
N ALA A 64 -14.77 5.23 -12.16
CA ALA A 64 -13.39 5.44 -12.61
C ALA A 64 -12.62 6.36 -11.68
N ALA A 65 -13.17 7.53 -11.32
CA ALA A 65 -12.51 8.47 -10.41
C ALA A 65 -12.23 7.86 -9.02
N ASN A 66 -13.19 7.13 -8.44
CA ASN A 66 -12.99 6.46 -7.17
C ASN A 66 -11.95 5.34 -7.27
N ALA A 67 -11.92 4.58 -8.36
CA ALA A 67 -10.95 3.51 -8.56
C ALA A 67 -9.51 4.04 -8.71
N GLU A 68 -9.32 5.18 -9.38
CA GLU A 68 -8.01 5.85 -9.46
C GLU A 68 -7.50 6.28 -8.07
N ILE A 69 -8.39 6.85 -7.24
CA ILE A 69 -8.03 7.22 -5.87
C ILE A 69 -7.66 5.98 -5.06
N VAL A 70 -8.43 4.88 -5.15
CA VAL A 70 -8.10 3.62 -4.48
C VAL A 70 -6.74 3.11 -4.91
N ALA A 71 -6.43 3.09 -6.21
CA ALA A 71 -5.15 2.63 -6.74
C ALA A 71 -3.97 3.51 -6.26
N ALA A 72 -4.13 4.82 -6.24
CA ALA A 72 -3.12 5.73 -5.71
C ALA A 72 -2.90 5.54 -4.21
N MET A 73 -3.96 5.49 -3.42
CA MET A 73 -3.92 5.33 -1.97
C MET A 73 -3.40 3.95 -1.53
N SER A 74 -3.57 2.91 -2.36
CA SER A 74 -3.15 1.54 -2.04
C SER A 74 -1.66 1.37 -1.75
N LYS A 75 -0.84 2.31 -2.17
CA LYS A 75 0.63 2.28 -1.99
C LYS A 75 1.08 2.93 -0.68
N LEU A 76 0.27 3.79 -0.09
CA LEU A 76 0.68 4.67 1.01
C LEU A 76 0.74 3.99 2.39
N PRO A 77 -0.20 3.14 2.82
CA PRO A 77 -0.29 2.68 4.21
C PRO A 77 0.94 1.93 4.70
N TYR A 78 1.64 1.27 3.80
CA TYR A 78 2.71 0.30 4.13
C TYR A 78 3.93 0.94 4.77
N ALA A 79 4.22 2.21 4.44
CA ALA A 79 5.24 2.99 5.13
C ALA A 79 4.97 3.15 6.64
N GLY A 80 3.69 3.08 7.05
CA GLY A 80 3.28 3.18 8.44
C GLY A 80 3.31 1.87 9.23
N PHE A 81 3.79 0.75 8.66
CA PHE A 81 3.99 -0.52 9.37
C PHE A 81 5.43 -0.63 9.89
N VAL A 82 5.80 0.28 10.78
CA VAL A 82 7.09 0.27 11.49
C VAL A 82 7.04 -0.69 12.67
N GLU A 83 8.20 -1.22 13.09
CA GLU A 83 8.30 -2.11 14.24
C GLU A 83 7.72 -1.47 15.51
N GLY A 84 7.20 -2.30 16.42
CA GLY A 84 6.59 -1.82 17.66
C GLY A 84 5.19 -1.20 17.51
N THR A 85 4.57 -1.30 16.32
CA THR A 85 3.21 -0.75 16.08
C THR A 85 2.14 -1.82 15.88
N SER A 86 2.38 -3.06 16.34
CA SER A 86 1.37 -4.10 16.50
C SER A 86 0.37 -3.72 17.60
N GLY A 87 -0.76 -4.40 17.63
CA GLY A 87 -1.77 -4.23 18.68
C GLY A 87 -2.57 -5.49 18.90
N THR A 88 -3.39 -5.47 19.95
CA THR A 88 -4.33 -6.57 20.28
C THR A 88 -5.78 -6.18 20.02
N ASP A 89 -6.04 -4.89 19.90
CA ASP A 89 -7.38 -4.36 19.70
C ASP A 89 -7.92 -4.68 18.29
N LYS A 90 -9.24 -4.72 18.19
CA LYS A 90 -9.94 -4.90 16.93
C LYS A 90 -9.42 -3.97 15.83
N GLY A 91 -9.09 -4.55 14.70
CA GLY A 91 -8.64 -3.80 13.53
C GLY A 91 -7.17 -3.37 13.55
N THR A 92 -6.42 -3.67 14.63
CA THR A 92 -4.97 -3.44 14.68
C THR A 92 -4.21 -4.55 13.96
N PRO A 93 -2.96 -4.31 13.50
CA PRO A 93 -2.14 -5.37 12.92
C PRO A 93 -1.67 -6.34 14.00
N LYS A 94 -1.69 -7.62 13.67
CA LYS A 94 -1.09 -8.68 14.49
C LYS A 94 0.44 -8.61 14.41
N ALA A 95 1.12 -9.22 15.38
CA ALA A 95 2.58 -9.26 15.42
C ALA A 95 3.23 -9.97 14.21
N ASN A 96 2.49 -10.90 13.57
CA ASN A 96 2.98 -11.63 12.41
C ASN A 96 3.20 -10.77 11.15
N VAL A 97 2.71 -9.53 11.11
CA VAL A 97 3.10 -8.55 10.07
C VAL A 97 4.61 -8.41 9.97
N TRP A 98 5.32 -8.48 11.10
CA TRP A 98 6.78 -8.29 11.16
C TRP A 98 7.55 -9.61 11.12
N THR A 99 7.00 -10.70 11.68
CA THR A 99 7.64 -12.02 11.64
C THR A 99 7.44 -12.74 10.30
N GLU A 100 6.38 -12.42 9.56
CA GLU A 100 6.06 -12.96 8.23
C GLU A 100 6.12 -11.85 7.17
N ARG A 101 7.10 -10.96 7.26
CA ARG A 101 7.17 -9.74 6.45
C ARG A 101 7.09 -10.00 4.94
N ALA A 102 7.75 -11.02 4.44
CA ALA A 102 7.70 -11.37 3.01
C ALA A 102 6.28 -11.70 2.55
N LYS A 103 5.52 -12.45 3.36
CA LYS A 103 4.12 -12.78 3.07
C LYS A 103 3.21 -11.54 3.15
N PHE A 104 3.45 -10.67 4.12
CA PHE A 104 2.72 -9.40 4.22
C PHE A 104 2.94 -8.52 2.98
N ASP A 105 4.19 -8.38 2.53
CA ASP A 105 4.53 -7.59 1.35
C ASP A 105 3.97 -8.22 0.06
N GLU A 106 3.93 -9.56 -0.06
CA GLU A 106 3.29 -10.28 -1.16
C GLU A 106 1.79 -10.00 -1.21
N ASP A 107 1.08 -10.10 -0.08
CA ASP A 107 -0.36 -9.85 -0.01
C ASP A 107 -0.67 -8.37 -0.28
N ALA A 108 0.18 -7.46 0.18
CA ALA A 108 0.08 -6.04 -0.12
C ALA A 108 0.20 -5.78 -1.62
N LYS A 109 1.20 -6.39 -2.26
CA LYS A 109 1.40 -6.27 -3.71
C LYS A 109 0.23 -6.85 -4.49
N LYS A 110 -0.27 -8.02 -4.12
CA LYS A 110 -1.45 -8.64 -4.75
C LYS A 110 -2.65 -7.71 -4.70
N MET A 111 -2.92 -7.10 -3.55
CA MET A 111 -4.01 -6.14 -3.41
C MET A 111 -3.79 -4.92 -4.31
N GLN A 112 -2.57 -4.36 -4.36
CA GLN A 112 -2.22 -3.24 -5.24
C GLN A 112 -2.42 -3.57 -6.72
N ASP A 113 -2.05 -4.78 -7.13
CA ASP A 113 -2.24 -5.24 -8.51
C ASP A 113 -3.76 -5.35 -8.86
N GLU A 114 -4.58 -5.87 -7.95
CA GLU A 114 -6.02 -6.00 -8.18
C GLU A 114 -6.74 -4.64 -8.19
N VAL A 115 -6.38 -3.70 -7.33
CA VAL A 115 -6.97 -2.35 -7.40
C VAL A 115 -6.49 -1.56 -8.61
N ALA A 116 -5.28 -1.80 -9.10
CA ALA A 116 -4.79 -1.22 -10.35
C ALA A 116 -5.60 -1.74 -11.56
N LYS A 117 -5.88 -3.06 -11.60
CA LYS A 117 -6.78 -3.65 -12.61
C LYS A 117 -8.18 -3.05 -12.53
N LEU A 118 -8.72 -2.89 -11.32
CA LEU A 118 -10.03 -2.25 -11.12
C LEU A 118 -10.04 -0.82 -11.69
N ALA A 119 -8.97 -0.04 -11.49
CA ALA A 119 -8.86 1.31 -12.03
C ALA A 119 -8.85 1.33 -13.57
N VAL A 120 -8.15 0.37 -14.19
CA VAL A 120 -8.15 0.23 -15.66
C VAL A 120 -9.54 -0.15 -16.18
N VAL A 121 -10.16 -1.16 -15.57
CA VAL A 121 -11.48 -1.67 -15.97
C VAL A 121 -12.58 -0.62 -15.80
N ALA A 122 -12.52 0.16 -14.72
CA ALA A 122 -13.53 1.20 -14.42
C ALA A 122 -13.57 2.30 -15.50
N LYS A 123 -12.44 2.60 -16.16
CA LYS A 123 -12.40 3.55 -17.29
C LYS A 123 -13.22 3.10 -18.50
N GLY A 124 -13.41 1.79 -18.66
CA GLY A 124 -14.23 1.23 -19.73
C GLY A 124 -15.74 1.40 -19.52
N GLY A 125 -16.19 1.79 -18.33
CA GLY A 125 -17.58 2.10 -18.02
C GLY A 125 -18.55 0.92 -18.05
N ASN A 126 -18.06 -0.32 -18.11
CA ASN A 126 -18.90 -1.52 -18.12
C ASN A 126 -19.13 -2.03 -16.70
N LEU A 127 -20.38 -2.00 -16.24
CA LEU A 127 -20.75 -2.37 -14.87
C LEU A 127 -20.34 -3.82 -14.51
N ASP A 128 -20.56 -4.79 -15.40
CA ASP A 128 -20.29 -6.19 -15.08
C ASP A 128 -18.78 -6.46 -14.95
N GLN A 129 -17.98 -5.80 -15.78
CA GLN A 129 -16.53 -5.84 -15.64
C GLN A 129 -16.07 -5.16 -14.34
N VAL A 130 -16.66 -4.03 -13.97
CA VAL A 130 -16.38 -3.35 -12.69
C VAL A 130 -16.75 -4.23 -11.50
N LYS A 131 -17.91 -4.92 -11.54
CA LYS A 131 -18.31 -5.88 -10.49
C LYS A 131 -17.27 -6.99 -10.31
N ALA A 132 -16.83 -7.61 -11.41
CA ALA A 132 -15.84 -8.69 -11.36
C ALA A 132 -14.51 -8.20 -10.80
N ALA A 133 -13.98 -7.08 -11.29
CA ALA A 133 -12.72 -6.51 -10.81
C ALA A 133 -12.80 -6.04 -9.34
N PHE A 134 -13.93 -5.45 -8.94
CA PHE A 134 -14.20 -5.10 -7.54
C PHE A 134 -14.19 -6.33 -6.63
N GLY A 135 -14.82 -7.43 -7.04
CA GLY A 135 -14.81 -8.70 -6.31
C GLY A 135 -13.40 -9.23 -6.07
N ASN A 136 -12.55 -9.20 -7.10
CA ASN A 136 -11.16 -9.64 -6.99
C ASN A 136 -10.35 -8.74 -6.02
N ALA A 137 -10.48 -7.43 -6.12
CA ALA A 137 -9.84 -6.49 -5.21
C ALA A 137 -10.33 -6.67 -3.76
N ALA A 138 -11.64 -6.87 -3.55
CA ALA A 138 -12.21 -7.13 -2.23
C ALA A 138 -11.68 -8.44 -1.62
N ALA A 139 -11.55 -9.50 -2.43
CA ALA A 139 -10.98 -10.77 -1.99
C ALA A 139 -9.51 -10.64 -1.56
N ALA A 140 -8.71 -9.86 -2.30
CA ALA A 140 -7.33 -9.60 -1.94
C ALA A 140 -7.21 -8.81 -0.62
N CYS A 141 -8.07 -7.79 -0.41
CA CYS A 141 -8.15 -7.07 0.86
C CYS A 141 -8.52 -8.00 2.02
N LYS A 142 -9.52 -8.87 1.81
CA LYS A 142 -9.98 -9.81 2.83
C LYS A 142 -8.90 -10.81 3.21
N SER A 143 -8.21 -11.40 2.26
CA SER A 143 -7.15 -12.39 2.48
C SER A 143 -6.05 -11.83 3.42
N CYS A 144 -5.56 -10.63 3.14
CA CYS A 144 -4.57 -9.95 3.97
C CYS A 144 -5.13 -9.64 5.38
N HIS A 145 -6.38 -9.17 5.49
CA HIS A 145 -7.01 -8.88 6.78
C HIS A 145 -7.20 -10.13 7.64
N ASP A 146 -7.63 -11.24 7.06
CA ASP A 146 -7.84 -12.50 7.80
C ASP A 146 -6.52 -12.98 8.44
N HIS A 147 -5.41 -12.79 7.75
CA HIS A 147 -4.10 -13.25 8.22
C HIS A 147 -3.43 -12.26 9.18
N PHE A 148 -3.43 -10.97 8.85
CA PHE A 148 -2.58 -9.95 9.50
C PHE A 148 -3.30 -8.95 10.40
N ARG A 149 -4.64 -8.96 10.46
CA ARG A 149 -5.43 -7.99 11.22
C ARG A 149 -6.22 -8.68 12.32
N ASN A 150 -6.26 -8.07 13.51
CA ASN A 150 -7.10 -8.54 14.62
C ASN A 150 -8.59 -8.36 14.27
N PRO A 151 -9.43 -9.39 14.51
CA PRO A 151 -10.85 -9.42 14.19
C PRO A 151 -11.69 -8.40 14.94
#